data_6da94ae38e6e479c82246338b2485969
#
_entry.id   6da94ae38e6e479c82246338b2485969
#
_cell.length_a   1.000
_cell.length_b   1.000
_cell.length_c   1.000
_cell.angle_alpha   90.00
_cell.angle_beta   90.00
_cell.angle_gamma   90.00
#
_symmetry.space_group_name_H-M   'P 1'
#
loop_
_entity.id
_entity.type
_entity.pdbx_description
1 polymer ?
#
loop_
_entity_poly.entity_id
_entity_poly.type
_entity_poly.pdbx_seq_one_letter_code
_entity_poly.pdbx_strand_id
1 'polypeptide(L)'
;VKNGVTYQVTLSPGALNSQKGKEPCDNITLRTNIAESALTAATPGDYKGTFTLFAQIHNSSSHNDEEDFDVEVSVVAATQVQISGLSTIVFETDPTSSGELTADETFCIHSTVGDYSISTQSSVTSNGGFALQSVVGSEKLPIDVFFADNVTGASLQNAETGDVTGSGDSVSPNCSGVDNSMVRIVIADTDIRTSTSGDYAATLTLTVTPQ
;
A
#
# COMPACT_ATOMS: atom_id res chain seq x y z
N VAL A 1 18.47 -23.64 3.70
CA VAL A 1 18.37 -22.67 4.80
C VAL A 1 18.77 -21.32 4.23
N LYS A 2 17.81 -20.51 3.79
CA LYS A 2 18.05 -19.09 3.50
C LYS A 2 17.58 -18.29 4.72
N ASN A 3 18.49 -17.50 5.29
CA ASN A 3 18.23 -16.42 6.23
C ASN A 3 17.72 -16.76 7.64
N GLY A 4 18.33 -17.71 8.33
CA GLY A 4 18.26 -17.75 9.80
C GLY A 4 16.86 -17.91 10.43
N VAL A 5 15.87 -18.34 9.69
CA VAL A 5 14.52 -18.59 10.22
C VAL A 5 14.61 -19.89 11.04
N THR A 6 14.44 -19.77 12.34
CA THR A 6 14.41 -20.93 13.24
C THR A 6 12.99 -21.47 13.28
N TYR A 7 12.79 -22.66 12.75
CA TYR A 7 11.52 -23.37 12.87
C TYR A 7 11.54 -24.14 14.19
N GLN A 8 10.54 -23.92 15.03
CA GLN A 8 10.34 -24.73 16.22
C GLN A 8 9.24 -25.75 15.94
N VAL A 9 9.64 -27.01 15.81
CA VAL A 9 8.71 -28.13 15.74
C VAL A 9 8.44 -28.59 17.18
N THR A 10 7.21 -28.44 17.65
CA THR A 10 6.82 -28.90 18.97
C THR A 10 6.01 -30.18 18.82
N LEU A 11 6.57 -31.30 19.22
CA LEU A 11 5.80 -32.55 19.36
C LEU A 11 4.95 -32.46 20.64
N SER A 12 3.64 -32.64 20.53
CA SER A 12 2.76 -32.68 21.70
C SER A 12 3.06 -33.92 22.54
N PRO A 13 3.49 -33.78 23.81
CA PRO A 13 3.87 -34.92 24.63
C PRO A 13 2.74 -35.93 24.87
N GLY A 14 1.51 -35.58 24.69
CA GLY A 14 0.36 -36.46 24.86
C GLY A 14 0.23 -37.55 23.81
N ALA A 15 0.89 -37.38 22.65
CA ALA A 15 0.88 -38.38 21.58
C ALA A 15 2.01 -39.43 21.74
N LEU A 16 2.97 -39.16 22.60
CA LEU A 16 4.16 -40.01 22.81
C LEU A 16 4.09 -40.88 24.06
N ASN A 17 2.95 -40.94 24.75
CA ASN A 17 2.77 -41.91 25.81
C ASN A 17 2.86 -43.31 25.21
N SER A 18 3.98 -43.95 25.48
CA SER A 18 4.22 -45.34 25.16
C SER A 18 3.11 -46.21 25.73
N GLN A 19 2.04 -46.36 25.00
CA GLN A 19 1.12 -47.45 25.21
C GLN A 19 1.90 -48.71 24.88
N LYS A 20 2.16 -49.54 25.87
CA LYS A 20 2.72 -50.87 25.68
C LYS A 20 1.85 -51.61 24.67
N GLY A 21 2.31 -51.68 23.46
CA GLY A 21 1.88 -52.43 22.31
C GLY A 21 0.47 -53.02 22.34
N LYS A 22 -0.35 -52.61 21.45
CA LYS A 22 -1.40 -53.32 20.69
C LYS A 22 -2.50 -52.44 20.14
N GLU A 23 -2.47 -51.13 20.40
CA GLU A 23 -3.43 -50.23 19.74
C GLU A 23 -2.74 -49.61 18.51
N PRO A 24 -3.43 -49.53 17.37
CA PRO A 24 -2.92 -48.76 16.24
C PRO A 24 -2.67 -47.32 16.70
N CYS A 25 -1.56 -46.74 16.27
CA CYS A 25 -1.20 -45.33 16.59
C CYS A 25 -2.29 -44.40 16.06
N ASP A 26 -3.20 -44.02 16.93
CA ASP A 26 -4.24 -43.05 16.60
C ASP A 26 -3.62 -41.66 16.57
N ASN A 27 -3.42 -41.13 15.36
CA ASN A 27 -3.19 -39.73 15.04
C ASN A 27 -2.10 -38.99 15.81
N ILE A 28 -0.88 -39.03 15.30
CA ILE A 28 0.19 -38.10 15.70
C ILE A 28 -0.10 -36.77 15.01
N THR A 29 -0.28 -35.70 15.79
CA THR A 29 -0.40 -34.35 15.24
C THR A 29 0.94 -33.64 15.37
N LEU A 30 1.52 -33.29 14.23
CA LEU A 30 2.67 -32.39 14.16
C LEU A 30 2.19 -30.95 14.05
N ARG A 31 2.63 -30.10 14.95
CA ARG A 31 2.35 -28.66 14.91
C ARG A 31 3.62 -27.90 14.61
N THR A 32 3.65 -27.19 13.50
CA THR A 32 4.68 -26.19 13.19
C THR A 32 4.20 -24.81 13.64
N ASN A 33 5.07 -24.05 14.28
CA ASN A 33 4.80 -22.67 14.68
C ASN A 33 5.90 -21.75 14.10
N ILE A 34 5.48 -20.73 13.35
CA ILE A 34 6.38 -19.72 12.81
C ILE A 34 6.11 -18.45 13.61
N ALA A 35 7.14 -17.87 14.21
CA ALA A 35 7.01 -16.64 14.99
C ALA A 35 6.62 -15.48 14.06
N GLU A 36 5.72 -14.61 14.53
CA GLU A 36 5.27 -13.42 13.80
C GLU A 36 6.45 -12.52 13.36
N SER A 37 7.45 -12.37 14.26
CA SER A 37 8.67 -11.62 13.97
C SER A 37 9.49 -12.22 12.82
N ALA A 38 9.41 -13.54 12.60
CA ALA A 38 10.07 -14.19 11.49
C ALA A 38 9.32 -13.98 10.17
N LEU A 39 7.98 -13.93 10.22
CA LEU A 39 7.14 -13.65 9.05
C LEU A 39 7.27 -12.19 8.60
N THR A 40 7.29 -11.25 9.55
CA THR A 40 7.46 -9.82 9.24
C THR A 40 8.84 -9.48 8.68
N ALA A 41 9.87 -10.26 9.04
CA ALA A 41 11.22 -10.10 8.51
C ALA A 41 11.49 -10.94 7.25
N ALA A 42 10.54 -11.77 6.83
CA ALA A 42 10.72 -12.63 5.67
C ALA A 42 10.51 -11.83 4.37
N THR A 43 11.39 -12.02 3.41
CA THR A 43 11.15 -11.52 2.06
C THR A 43 10.03 -12.34 1.39
N PRO A 44 9.20 -11.74 0.54
CA PRO A 44 8.21 -12.49 -0.23
C PRO A 44 8.83 -13.64 -1.01
N GLY A 45 8.15 -14.77 -1.05
CA GLY A 45 8.63 -15.98 -1.73
C GLY A 45 8.18 -17.26 -1.05
N ASP A 46 8.48 -18.37 -1.69
CA ASP A 46 8.17 -19.69 -1.20
C ASP A 46 9.33 -20.24 -0.38
N TYR A 47 9.01 -20.69 0.83
CA TYR A 47 9.94 -21.28 1.76
C TYR A 47 9.58 -22.76 1.91
N LYS A 48 10.57 -23.64 1.71
CA LYS A 48 10.41 -25.08 1.85
C LYS A 48 11.44 -25.65 2.82
N GLY A 49 10.99 -26.50 3.72
CA GLY A 49 11.84 -27.26 4.61
C GLY A 49 11.41 -28.72 4.66
N THR A 50 12.37 -29.63 4.54
CA THR A 50 12.15 -31.07 4.72
C THR A 50 12.56 -31.43 6.12
N PHE A 51 11.72 -32.17 6.83
CA PHE A 51 11.94 -32.64 8.19
C PHE A 51 11.87 -34.16 8.19
N THR A 52 12.77 -34.81 8.91
CA THR A 52 12.77 -36.24 9.10
C THR A 52 12.22 -36.58 10.49
N LEU A 53 11.19 -37.39 10.56
CA LEU A 53 10.64 -37.93 11.80
C LEU A 53 11.25 -39.28 12.08
N PHE A 54 11.90 -39.41 13.22
CA PHE A 54 12.47 -40.69 13.68
C PHE A 54 11.51 -41.35 14.66
N ALA A 55 11.16 -42.60 14.40
CA ALA A 55 10.46 -43.43 15.32
C ALA A 55 11.40 -44.53 15.86
N GLN A 56 11.54 -44.63 17.16
CA GLN A 56 12.39 -45.65 17.79
C GLN A 56 11.59 -46.45 18.83
N ILE A 57 11.70 -47.75 18.74
CA ILE A 57 11.14 -48.64 19.76
C ILE A 57 12.00 -48.56 21.03
N HIS A 58 11.38 -48.22 22.16
CA HIS A 58 12.07 -48.15 23.44
C HIS A 58 12.70 -49.50 23.79
N ASN A 59 14.01 -49.48 24.08
CA ASN A 59 14.85 -50.66 24.37
C ASN A 59 15.12 -51.61 23.19
N SER A 60 14.95 -51.19 21.95
CA SER A 60 15.38 -51.95 20.79
C SER A 60 16.39 -51.15 19.96
N SER A 61 17.54 -51.72 19.70
CA SER A 61 18.57 -51.14 18.83
C SER A 61 18.36 -51.46 17.35
N SER A 62 17.29 -52.17 17.00
CA SER A 62 17.20 -52.80 15.68
C SER A 62 15.98 -52.40 14.84
N HIS A 63 15.13 -51.50 15.29
CA HIS A 63 14.00 -51.03 14.51
C HIS A 63 13.85 -49.52 14.69
N ASN A 64 14.44 -48.78 13.78
CA ASN A 64 14.18 -47.36 13.57
C ASN A 64 13.43 -47.23 12.28
N ASP A 65 12.41 -46.42 12.29
CA ASP A 65 11.67 -46.00 11.10
C ASP A 65 11.86 -44.52 10.94
N GLU A 66 12.04 -44.11 9.69
CA GLU A 66 12.27 -42.70 9.31
C GLU A 66 11.28 -42.34 8.24
N GLU A 67 10.62 -41.19 8.42
CA GLU A 67 9.72 -40.64 7.42
C GLU A 67 10.01 -39.15 7.23
N ASP A 68 10.19 -38.75 5.98
CA ASP A 68 10.40 -37.37 5.59
C ASP A 68 9.08 -36.71 5.26
N PHE A 69 8.90 -35.48 5.72
CA PHE A 69 7.77 -34.64 5.35
C PHE A 69 8.24 -33.23 5.03
N ASP A 70 7.55 -32.62 4.06
CA ASP A 70 7.80 -31.26 3.64
C ASP A 70 6.87 -30.28 4.34
N VAL A 71 7.41 -29.15 4.74
CA VAL A 71 6.64 -27.97 5.17
C VAL A 71 6.92 -26.87 4.16
N GLU A 72 5.86 -26.39 3.53
CA GLU A 72 5.92 -25.28 2.59
C GLU A 72 5.15 -24.09 3.17
N VAL A 73 5.73 -22.89 3.06
CA VAL A 73 5.13 -21.61 3.49
C VAL A 73 5.34 -20.61 2.37
N SER A 74 4.25 -20.08 1.84
CA SER A 74 4.29 -18.96 0.89
C SER A 74 4.10 -17.65 1.64
N VAL A 75 5.10 -16.78 1.56
CA VAL A 75 5.05 -15.42 2.10
C VAL A 75 4.76 -14.49 0.94
N VAL A 76 3.59 -13.87 0.95
CA VAL A 76 3.20 -12.87 -0.05
C VAL A 76 3.55 -11.48 0.46
N ALA A 77 4.00 -10.60 -0.42
CA ALA A 77 4.15 -9.19 -0.08
C ALA A 77 2.78 -8.62 0.30
N ALA A 78 2.70 -7.93 1.43
CA ALA A 78 1.50 -7.15 1.71
C ALA A 78 1.40 -6.06 0.64
N THR A 79 0.24 -6.00 -0.02
CA THR A 79 -0.05 -4.91 -0.95
C THR A 79 -0.19 -3.62 -0.15
N GLN A 80 0.73 -2.69 -0.37
CA GLN A 80 0.75 -1.41 0.33
C GLN A 80 0.87 -0.28 -0.68
N VAL A 81 0.14 0.79 -0.43
CA VAL A 81 0.31 2.07 -1.10
C VAL A 81 0.41 3.17 -0.06
N GLN A 82 1.20 4.19 -0.37
CA GLN A 82 1.40 5.35 0.50
C GLN A 82 1.62 6.60 -0.34
N ILE A 83 1.00 7.70 0.09
CA ILE A 83 1.32 9.05 -0.39
C ILE A 83 2.17 9.73 0.68
N SER A 84 3.21 10.43 0.26
CA SER A 84 4.02 11.29 1.13
C SER A 84 4.47 12.54 0.39
N GLY A 85 4.72 13.62 1.14
CA GLY A 85 5.22 14.89 0.60
C GLY A 85 4.14 15.90 0.23
N LEU A 86 2.84 15.59 0.30
CA LEU A 86 1.78 16.56 0.01
C LEU A 86 1.81 17.74 0.98
N SER A 87 1.68 18.94 0.43
CA SER A 87 1.58 20.19 1.17
C SER A 87 0.34 21.01 0.77
N THR A 88 0.20 22.18 1.38
CA THR A 88 -0.88 23.10 1.02
C THR A 88 -0.53 23.86 -0.24
N ILE A 89 -1.42 23.85 -1.23
CA ILE A 89 -1.31 24.66 -2.43
C ILE A 89 -1.91 26.04 -2.14
N VAL A 90 -1.16 27.09 -2.39
CA VAL A 90 -1.58 28.49 -2.21
C VAL A 90 -1.47 29.21 -3.55
N PHE A 91 -2.58 29.81 -4.00
CA PHE A 91 -2.58 30.72 -5.13
C PHE A 91 -2.49 32.14 -4.59
N GLU A 92 -1.43 32.84 -4.94
CA GLU A 92 -1.35 34.29 -4.72
C GLU A 92 -1.74 34.98 -6.02
N THR A 93 -2.84 35.74 -5.97
CA THR A 93 -3.30 36.48 -7.16
C THR A 93 -2.97 37.95 -7.02
N ASP A 94 -2.31 38.51 -8.02
CA ASP A 94 -2.31 39.96 -8.24
C ASP A 94 -3.59 40.30 -9.01
N PRO A 95 -4.43 41.18 -8.47
CA PRO A 95 -5.68 41.58 -9.16
C PRO A 95 -5.46 42.24 -10.52
N THR A 96 -4.23 42.57 -10.88
CA THR A 96 -3.82 43.10 -12.19
C THR A 96 -3.35 42.01 -13.14
N SER A 97 -3.11 40.79 -12.68
CA SER A 97 -2.69 39.67 -13.54
C SER A 97 -3.87 39.18 -14.37
N SER A 98 -3.60 38.85 -15.63
CA SER A 98 -4.55 38.27 -16.56
C SER A 98 -4.08 36.88 -16.97
N GLY A 99 -5.02 35.97 -17.09
CA GLY A 99 -4.75 34.58 -17.48
C GLY A 99 -5.21 33.59 -16.42
N GLU A 100 -5.16 32.33 -16.78
CA GLU A 100 -5.44 31.25 -15.84
C GLU A 100 -4.37 31.18 -14.74
N LEU A 101 -4.78 30.77 -13.57
CA LEU A 101 -3.86 30.45 -12.48
C LEU A 101 -3.61 28.96 -12.46
N THR A 102 -2.35 28.58 -12.40
CA THR A 102 -1.94 27.19 -12.33
C THR A 102 -0.98 27.02 -11.16
N ALA A 103 -1.19 25.98 -10.37
CA ALA A 103 -0.25 25.57 -9.33
C ALA A 103 -0.05 24.07 -9.34
N ASP A 104 1.20 23.68 -9.18
CA ASP A 104 1.66 22.29 -9.18
C ASP A 104 2.15 21.92 -7.79
N GLU A 105 1.77 20.75 -7.32
CA GLU A 105 2.29 20.13 -6.12
C GLU A 105 2.85 18.76 -6.46
N THR A 106 4.12 18.54 -6.18
CA THR A 106 4.78 17.26 -6.38
C THR A 106 4.80 16.45 -5.11
N PHE A 107 4.72 15.14 -5.23
CA PHE A 107 4.69 14.22 -4.11
C PHE A 107 5.14 12.82 -4.50
N CYS A 108 5.37 11.98 -3.50
CA CYS A 108 5.74 10.59 -3.70
C CYS A 108 4.53 9.68 -3.56
N ILE A 109 4.37 8.76 -4.51
CA ILE A 109 3.51 7.58 -4.38
C ILE A 109 4.40 6.35 -4.35
N HIS A 110 4.31 5.61 -3.25
CA HIS A 110 4.89 4.28 -3.11
C HIS A 110 3.80 3.23 -3.32
N SER A 111 4.10 2.19 -4.10
CA SER A 111 3.23 1.02 -4.28
C SER A 111 4.07 -0.24 -4.37
N THR A 112 3.90 -1.17 -3.45
CA THR A 112 4.67 -2.44 -3.44
C THR A 112 4.39 -3.34 -4.64
N VAL A 113 3.26 -3.12 -5.33
CA VAL A 113 2.91 -3.84 -6.57
C VAL A 113 3.27 -3.05 -7.83
N GLY A 114 3.76 -1.81 -7.67
CA GLY A 114 4.10 -0.90 -8.76
C GLY A 114 2.89 -0.08 -9.19
N ASP A 115 1.90 -0.68 -9.80
CA ASP A 115 0.76 0.03 -10.35
C ASP A 115 -0.26 0.44 -9.27
N TYR A 116 -0.91 1.59 -9.50
CA TYR A 116 -1.95 2.13 -8.63
C TYR A 116 -3.01 2.87 -9.42
N SER A 117 -4.17 3.13 -8.79
CA SER A 117 -5.14 4.12 -9.22
C SER A 117 -5.34 5.19 -8.16
N ILE A 118 -5.65 6.41 -8.62
CA ILE A 118 -6.02 7.55 -7.76
C ILE A 118 -7.44 7.96 -8.06
N SER A 119 -8.25 8.06 -7.01
CA SER A 119 -9.51 8.79 -7.04
C SER A 119 -9.36 10.10 -6.27
N THR A 120 -10.02 11.15 -6.75
CA THR A 120 -10.01 12.48 -6.14
C THR A 120 -11.39 12.88 -5.68
N GLN A 121 -11.46 13.59 -4.56
CA GLN A 121 -12.68 14.16 -4.03
C GLN A 121 -12.41 15.57 -3.51
N SER A 122 -13.29 16.51 -3.81
CA SER A 122 -13.25 17.86 -3.24
C SER A 122 -14.32 18.04 -2.16
N SER A 123 -13.98 18.74 -1.08
CA SER A 123 -14.96 19.14 -0.06
C SER A 123 -15.98 20.14 -0.58
N VAL A 124 -15.70 20.79 -1.71
CA VAL A 124 -16.58 21.78 -2.36
C VAL A 124 -16.75 21.43 -3.83
N THR A 125 -17.99 21.46 -4.30
CA THR A 125 -18.31 21.23 -5.72
C THR A 125 -19.21 22.35 -6.26
N SER A 126 -19.10 22.62 -7.57
CA SER A 126 -19.93 23.56 -8.29
C SER A 126 -20.24 23.01 -9.68
N ASN A 127 -21.52 23.00 -10.09
CA ASN A 127 -21.96 22.54 -11.41
C ASN A 127 -21.45 21.14 -11.81
N GLY A 128 -21.21 20.25 -10.81
CA GLY A 128 -20.72 18.90 -11.05
C GLY A 128 -19.19 18.74 -11.12
N GLY A 129 -18.42 19.84 -11.08
CA GLY A 129 -16.96 19.86 -10.96
C GLY A 129 -16.49 20.29 -9.58
N PHE A 130 -15.18 20.35 -9.37
CA PHE A 130 -14.58 20.79 -8.12
C PHE A 130 -14.58 22.32 -8.03
N ALA A 131 -14.57 22.85 -6.81
CA ALA A 131 -14.55 24.27 -6.56
C ALA A 131 -13.85 24.61 -5.24
N LEU A 132 -13.43 25.86 -5.12
CA LEU A 132 -13.10 26.50 -3.85
C LEU A 132 -14.33 27.28 -3.36
N GLN A 133 -14.51 27.41 -2.06
CA GLN A 133 -15.57 28.21 -1.47
C GLN A 133 -14.99 29.44 -0.77
N SER A 134 -15.68 30.59 -0.91
CA SER A 134 -15.33 31.77 -0.18
C SER A 134 -15.33 31.49 1.34
N VAL A 135 -14.27 31.92 2.02
CA VAL A 135 -14.12 31.72 3.48
C VAL A 135 -15.16 32.49 4.27
N VAL A 136 -15.68 33.62 3.70
CA VAL A 136 -16.63 34.49 4.37
C VAL A 136 -18.05 34.42 3.78
N GLY A 137 -18.24 33.61 2.73
CA GLY A 137 -19.51 33.55 2.01
C GLY A 137 -19.83 32.18 1.41
N SER A 138 -20.86 32.16 0.56
CA SER A 138 -21.31 30.94 -0.12
C SER A 138 -20.85 30.87 -1.59
N GLU A 139 -20.12 31.87 -2.05
CA GLU A 139 -19.65 31.93 -3.44
C GLU A 139 -18.62 30.83 -3.69
N LYS A 140 -18.64 30.30 -4.89
CA LYS A 140 -17.79 29.20 -5.32
C LYS A 140 -16.98 29.60 -6.53
N LEU A 141 -15.69 29.24 -6.51
CA LEU A 141 -14.75 29.43 -7.59
C LEU A 141 -14.41 28.07 -8.19
N PRO A 142 -14.87 27.75 -9.42
CA PRO A 142 -14.55 26.47 -10.06
C PRO A 142 -13.04 26.28 -10.23
N ILE A 143 -12.61 25.03 -10.13
CA ILE A 143 -11.22 24.61 -10.37
C ILE A 143 -11.21 23.36 -11.22
N ASP A 144 -10.17 23.18 -12.02
CA ASP A 144 -9.87 21.92 -12.70
C ASP A 144 -8.69 21.24 -12.00
N VAL A 145 -8.78 19.92 -11.78
CA VAL A 145 -7.74 19.14 -11.13
C VAL A 145 -7.22 18.07 -12.07
N PHE A 146 -5.92 18.08 -12.27
CA PHE A 146 -5.20 17.12 -13.10
C PHE A 146 -4.17 16.38 -12.28
N PHE A 147 -3.89 15.16 -12.68
CA PHE A 147 -2.86 14.32 -12.12
C PHE A 147 -1.88 13.88 -13.21
N ALA A 148 -0.60 13.80 -12.86
CA ALA A 148 0.43 13.17 -13.66
C ALA A 148 1.27 12.21 -12.80
N ASP A 149 1.57 11.06 -13.36
CA ASP A 149 2.45 10.03 -12.83
C ASP A 149 3.95 10.38 -13.13
N ASN A 150 4.25 11.65 -13.01
CA ASN A 150 5.59 12.21 -13.13
C ASN A 150 5.60 13.67 -12.65
N VAL A 151 6.76 14.19 -12.28
CA VAL A 151 6.92 15.57 -11.77
C VAL A 151 7.00 16.63 -12.86
N THR A 152 6.98 16.27 -14.13
CA THR A 152 7.11 17.21 -15.25
C THR A 152 5.77 17.65 -15.80
N GLY A 153 4.67 17.01 -15.38
CA GLY A 153 3.35 17.23 -15.94
C GLY A 153 3.15 16.68 -17.35
N ALA A 154 4.02 15.80 -17.79
CA ALA A 154 3.78 15.04 -19.01
C ALA A 154 2.58 14.11 -18.79
N SER A 155 1.67 14.04 -19.76
CA SER A 155 0.50 13.16 -19.70
C SER A 155 -0.47 13.46 -18.54
N LEU A 156 -0.77 14.75 -18.29
CA LEU A 156 -1.80 15.16 -17.37
C LEU A 156 -3.15 14.50 -17.69
N GLN A 157 -3.75 13.88 -16.70
CA GLN A 157 -5.06 13.25 -16.76
C GLN A 157 -6.04 14.06 -15.91
N ASN A 158 -7.26 14.27 -16.41
CA ASN A 158 -8.30 14.92 -15.59
C ASN A 158 -8.69 13.98 -14.45
N ALA A 159 -8.52 14.44 -13.22
CA ALA A 159 -8.72 13.64 -12.02
C ALA A 159 -10.10 13.86 -11.37
N GLU A 160 -10.97 14.71 -11.96
CA GLU A 160 -12.31 14.97 -11.45
C GLU A 160 -13.36 13.98 -11.97
N THR A 161 -13.12 13.43 -13.16
CA THR A 161 -14.14 12.67 -13.90
C THR A 161 -14.00 11.15 -13.71
N GLY A 162 -12.99 10.69 -13.03
CA GLY A 162 -12.74 9.27 -12.80
C GLY A 162 -11.39 8.98 -12.19
N ASP A 163 -11.13 7.71 -11.95
CA ASP A 163 -9.85 7.26 -11.45
C ASP A 163 -8.77 7.43 -12.52
N VAL A 164 -7.62 7.93 -12.10
CA VAL A 164 -6.42 8.00 -12.92
C VAL A 164 -5.42 6.95 -12.47
N THR A 165 -4.60 6.45 -13.36
CA THR A 165 -3.66 5.37 -13.08
C THR A 165 -2.22 5.84 -13.23
N GLY A 166 -1.32 5.20 -12.51
CA GLY A 166 0.12 5.45 -12.58
C GLY A 166 0.92 4.31 -11.99
N SER A 167 2.25 4.50 -11.97
CA SER A 167 3.20 3.53 -11.40
C SER A 167 4.02 4.18 -10.29
N GLY A 168 3.94 3.60 -9.09
CA GLY A 168 4.62 4.09 -7.88
C GLY A 168 6.05 3.57 -7.74
N ASP A 169 6.79 4.16 -6.80
CA ASP A 169 8.05 3.58 -6.35
C ASP A 169 7.76 2.29 -5.57
N SER A 170 8.34 1.18 -5.99
CA SER A 170 8.14 -0.13 -5.35
C SER A 170 9.16 -0.43 -4.26
N VAL A 171 10.15 0.43 -4.05
CA VAL A 171 11.30 0.18 -3.19
C VAL A 171 11.24 0.96 -1.89
N SER A 172 10.88 2.25 -1.96
CA SER A 172 10.97 3.17 -0.83
C SER A 172 9.65 3.86 -0.53
N PRO A 173 9.12 3.79 0.70
CA PRO A 173 7.86 4.45 1.08
C PRO A 173 7.84 5.98 0.92
N ASN A 174 8.99 6.61 0.82
CA ASN A 174 9.14 8.04 0.59
C ASN A 174 9.91 8.35 -0.70
N CYS A 175 9.91 7.41 -1.66
CA CYS A 175 10.62 7.50 -2.94
C CYS A 175 12.09 7.92 -2.80
N SER A 176 12.73 7.57 -1.69
CA SER A 176 14.10 8.01 -1.35
C SER A 176 14.29 9.54 -1.33
N GLY A 177 13.21 10.28 -1.05
CA GLY A 177 13.19 11.74 -1.01
C GLY A 177 13.08 12.41 -2.39
N VAL A 178 12.71 11.66 -3.42
CA VAL A 178 12.48 12.19 -4.78
C VAL A 178 11.01 11.96 -5.16
N ASP A 179 10.29 13.04 -5.42
CA ASP A 179 8.89 12.95 -5.86
C ASP A 179 8.78 12.27 -7.22
N ASN A 180 7.70 11.53 -7.43
CA ASN A 180 7.44 10.80 -8.68
C ASN A 180 6.07 11.11 -9.31
N SER A 181 5.27 11.92 -8.65
CA SER A 181 3.91 12.24 -9.08
C SER A 181 3.61 13.72 -8.87
N MET A 182 2.60 14.23 -9.54
CA MET A 182 2.19 15.63 -9.46
C MET A 182 0.68 15.78 -9.55
N VAL A 183 0.13 16.68 -8.76
CA VAL A 183 -1.21 17.23 -8.96
C VAL A 183 -1.10 18.66 -9.44
N ARG A 184 -1.88 19.02 -10.45
CA ARG A 184 -2.03 20.37 -10.97
C ARG A 184 -3.42 20.86 -10.74
N ILE A 185 -3.55 22.05 -10.18
CA ILE A 185 -4.83 22.74 -10.04
C ILE A 185 -4.81 23.97 -10.97
N VAL A 186 -5.89 24.15 -11.72
CA VAL A 186 -6.06 25.25 -12.67
C VAL A 186 -7.32 26.01 -12.31
N ILE A 187 -7.25 27.33 -12.32
CA ILE A 187 -8.38 28.25 -12.18
C ILE A 187 -8.46 29.07 -13.44
N ALA A 188 -9.57 28.98 -14.17
CA ALA A 188 -9.74 29.71 -15.41
C ALA A 188 -9.82 31.23 -15.18
N ASP A 189 -9.24 32.02 -16.08
CA ASP A 189 -9.26 33.47 -16.03
C ASP A 189 -10.69 34.04 -15.94
N THR A 190 -11.64 33.44 -16.66
CA THR A 190 -13.06 33.84 -16.63
C THR A 190 -13.67 33.69 -15.24
N ASP A 191 -13.34 32.63 -14.52
CA ASP A 191 -13.88 32.37 -13.20
C ASP A 191 -13.29 33.32 -12.16
N ILE A 192 -11.97 33.59 -12.26
CA ILE A 192 -11.32 34.60 -11.43
C ILE A 192 -11.95 35.96 -11.58
N ARG A 193 -12.20 36.40 -12.83
CA ARG A 193 -12.77 37.74 -13.14
C ARG A 193 -14.23 37.91 -12.73
N THR A 194 -14.95 36.80 -12.60
CA THR A 194 -16.37 36.84 -12.22
C THR A 194 -16.55 36.59 -10.72
N SER A 195 -15.54 36.14 -10.03
CA SER A 195 -15.59 35.92 -8.58
C SER A 195 -15.49 37.22 -7.80
N THR A 196 -16.05 37.26 -6.59
CA THR A 196 -15.85 38.38 -5.67
C THR A 196 -14.44 38.31 -5.05
N SER A 197 -13.91 39.48 -4.73
CA SER A 197 -12.64 39.58 -4.02
C SER A 197 -12.73 38.93 -2.63
N GLY A 198 -11.77 38.08 -2.29
CA GLY A 198 -11.69 37.42 -0.99
C GLY A 198 -10.89 36.13 -1.05
N ASP A 199 -10.80 35.51 0.09
CA ASP A 199 -10.10 34.20 0.24
C ASP A 199 -11.06 33.05 -0.08
N TYR A 200 -10.57 32.07 -0.84
CA TYR A 200 -11.28 30.86 -1.22
C TYR A 200 -10.49 29.65 -0.78
N ALA A 201 -11.15 28.63 -0.29
CA ALA A 201 -10.52 27.41 0.17
C ALA A 201 -11.36 26.15 -0.10
N ALA A 202 -10.70 25.04 -0.29
CA ALA A 202 -11.29 23.69 -0.26
C ALA A 202 -10.26 22.68 0.21
N THR A 203 -10.73 21.49 0.58
CA THR A 203 -9.88 20.33 0.81
C THR A 203 -10.04 19.36 -0.36
N LEU A 204 -8.94 19.04 -1.00
CA LEU A 204 -8.85 17.96 -1.99
C LEU A 204 -8.35 16.70 -1.29
N THR A 205 -9.09 15.59 -1.42
CA THR A 205 -8.72 14.29 -0.89
C THR A 205 -8.28 13.40 -2.06
N LEU A 206 -7.06 12.88 -1.97
CA LEU A 206 -6.50 11.89 -2.89
C LEU A 206 -6.56 10.52 -2.21
N THR A 207 -7.18 9.55 -2.86
CA THR A 207 -7.22 8.16 -2.40
C THR A 207 -6.47 7.29 -3.41
N VAL A 208 -5.42 6.61 -2.95
CA VAL A 208 -4.62 5.70 -3.78
C VAL A 208 -5.01 4.27 -3.47
N THR A 209 -5.20 3.49 -4.52
CA THR A 209 -5.53 2.06 -4.45
C THR A 209 -4.54 1.26 -5.28
N PRO A 210 -3.91 0.21 -4.74
CA PRO A 210 -3.02 -0.66 -5.51
C PRO A 210 -3.81 -1.43 -6.58
N GLN A 211 -3.19 -1.65 -7.74
CA GLN A 211 -3.80 -2.35 -8.89
C GLN A 211 -3.15 -3.71 -9.15
#